data_69aff903a57a21722cc756f3eeeb044b
#
_entry.id   69aff903a57a21722cc756f3eeeb044b
#
_cell.length_a   1.000
_cell.length_b   1.000
_cell.length_c   1.000
_cell.angle_alpha   90.00
_cell.angle_beta   90.00
_cell.angle_gamma   90.00
#
_symmetry.space_group_name_H-M   'P 1'
#
loop_
_entity.id
_entity.type
_entity.pdbx_description
1 polymer ?
#
loop_
_entity_poly.entity_id
_entity_poly.type
_entity_poly.pdbx_seq_one_letter_code
_entity_poly.pdbx_strand_id
1 'polypeptide(L)'
;MTLKELGIGQSARILTVGGEGALRQHFLDMGVIPKAEVTVIKFAPMGDPMELQVHGYELTLRLDDAAQIEVELIDSRSRKHEGPKKISNTAHPGLGEEGKYHVKGSGNPLPDGEKLTYALVGNQNCGKTTLFNQLTGSNQHVGNFPGVTVDRKDGSIKEHPDTSITDLPGIYSMSPYTNEEIVSRNFVLDNKPKAIINIVDATNIERNLYLTMQLLEMDIPMVIALNMMDEVTANSGSIDVNKIEGLLGVPVVPISAAKNQGVDELVRHAIHIAK
;
A
#
# COMPACT_ATOMS: atom_id res chain seq x y z
N MET A 1 2.21 20.08 -14.02
CA MET A 1 1.66 21.36 -13.49
C MET A 1 1.62 21.30 -11.97
N THR A 2 1.47 22.42 -11.29
CA THR A 2 1.37 22.44 -9.82
C THR A 2 -0.08 22.43 -9.38
N LEU A 3 -0.33 21.98 -8.13
CA LEU A 3 -1.66 21.95 -7.53
C LEU A 3 -2.32 23.34 -7.50
N LYS A 4 -1.51 24.40 -7.33
CA LYS A 4 -1.94 25.81 -7.37
C LYS A 4 -2.63 26.20 -8.69
N GLU A 5 -2.27 25.57 -9.79
CA GLU A 5 -2.77 25.92 -11.14
C GLU A 5 -4.12 25.24 -11.46
N LEU A 6 -4.65 24.41 -10.55
CA LEU A 6 -5.95 23.79 -10.73
C LEU A 6 -7.08 24.77 -10.48
N GLY A 7 -8.09 24.71 -11.33
CA GLY A 7 -9.35 25.45 -11.15
C GLY A 7 -10.39 24.70 -10.32
N ILE A 8 -11.42 25.43 -9.85
CA ILE A 8 -12.54 24.84 -9.09
C ILE A 8 -13.21 23.70 -9.89
N GLY A 9 -13.42 22.57 -9.21
CA GLY A 9 -14.03 21.37 -9.79
C GLY A 9 -13.07 20.51 -10.62
N GLN A 10 -11.83 20.92 -10.81
CA GLN A 10 -10.82 20.10 -11.46
C GLN A 10 -10.26 19.05 -10.50
N SER A 11 -10.07 17.85 -11.02
CA SER A 11 -9.42 16.76 -10.31
C SER A 11 -8.05 16.47 -10.93
N ALA A 12 -7.10 16.14 -10.09
CA ALA A 12 -5.76 15.80 -10.50
C ALA A 12 -5.17 14.71 -9.61
N ARG A 13 -4.17 14.01 -10.13
CA ARG A 13 -3.37 13.02 -9.39
C ARG A 13 -2.06 13.67 -8.96
N ILE A 14 -1.71 13.51 -7.69
CA ILE A 14 -0.43 13.98 -7.17
C ILE A 14 0.70 13.16 -7.77
N LEU A 15 1.69 13.81 -8.38
CA LEU A 15 2.89 13.16 -8.90
C LEU A 15 4.01 13.20 -7.86
N THR A 16 4.32 14.40 -7.38
CA THR A 16 5.37 14.61 -6.38
C THR A 16 4.91 15.58 -5.31
N VAL A 17 5.35 15.34 -4.08
CA VAL A 17 5.14 16.23 -2.95
C VAL A 17 6.48 16.87 -2.64
N GLY A 18 6.60 18.16 -2.97
CA GLY A 18 7.78 18.97 -2.71
C GLY A 18 7.86 19.43 -1.26
N GLY A 19 8.71 20.42 -1.02
CA GLY A 19 9.06 20.89 0.32
C GLY A 19 10.15 20.04 0.96
N GLU A 20 10.75 20.57 2.03
CA GLU A 20 11.78 19.87 2.79
C GLU A 20 11.41 19.82 4.29
N GLY A 21 11.93 18.83 4.99
CA GLY A 21 11.78 18.69 6.43
C GLY A 21 10.32 18.75 6.91
N ALA A 22 10.01 19.67 7.82
CA ALA A 22 8.72 19.75 8.49
C ALA A 22 7.54 20.07 7.53
N LEU A 23 7.78 20.84 6.46
CA LEU A 23 6.73 21.20 5.51
C LEU A 23 6.28 19.99 4.69
N ARG A 24 7.24 19.23 4.13
CA ARG A 24 6.92 17.98 3.42
C ARG A 24 6.21 17.00 4.32
N GLN A 25 6.68 16.87 5.56
CA GLN A 25 6.05 16.02 6.57
C GLN A 25 4.60 16.41 6.81
N HIS A 26 4.33 17.71 6.94
CA HIS A 26 2.99 18.25 7.13
C HIS A 26 2.04 17.90 5.98
N PHE A 27 2.48 17.97 4.72
CA PHE A 27 1.68 17.55 3.56
C PHE A 27 1.33 16.06 3.64
N LEU A 28 2.33 15.22 3.93
CA LEU A 28 2.14 13.78 4.05
C LEU A 28 1.20 13.43 5.21
N ASP A 29 1.29 14.15 6.34
CA ASP A 29 0.41 13.97 7.51
C ASP A 29 -1.05 14.31 7.20
N MET A 30 -1.26 15.28 6.30
CA MET A 30 -2.58 15.61 5.78
C MET A 30 -3.06 14.68 4.65
N GLY A 31 -2.37 13.56 4.39
CA GLY A 31 -2.75 12.61 3.35
C GLY A 31 -2.48 13.09 1.91
N VAL A 32 -1.72 14.17 1.74
CA VAL A 32 -1.24 14.61 0.43
C VAL A 32 -0.04 13.74 0.05
N ILE A 33 -0.30 12.58 -0.52
CA ILE A 33 0.70 11.58 -0.89
C ILE A 33 0.78 11.41 -2.42
N PRO A 34 1.93 10.99 -2.98
CA PRO A 34 2.03 10.69 -4.40
C PRO A 34 0.94 9.71 -4.86
N LYS A 35 0.34 10.01 -6.01
CA LYS A 35 -0.76 9.30 -6.67
C LYS A 35 -2.15 9.44 -6.03
N ALA A 36 -2.28 10.05 -4.86
CA ALA A 36 -3.60 10.43 -4.35
C ALA A 36 -4.32 11.36 -5.33
N GLU A 37 -5.64 11.17 -5.43
CA GLU A 37 -6.49 12.06 -6.21
C GLU A 37 -6.94 13.24 -5.34
N VAL A 38 -6.81 14.46 -5.90
CA VAL A 38 -7.26 15.70 -5.28
C VAL A 38 -8.26 16.39 -6.18
N THR A 39 -9.26 17.01 -5.60
CA THR A 39 -10.24 17.84 -6.32
C THR A 39 -10.32 19.21 -5.66
N VAL A 40 -10.22 20.27 -6.43
CA VAL A 40 -10.39 21.64 -5.91
C VAL A 40 -11.87 21.91 -5.70
N ILE A 41 -12.28 22.21 -4.46
CA ILE A 41 -13.67 22.50 -4.11
C ILE A 41 -13.93 23.99 -4.30
N LYS A 42 -13.13 24.83 -3.68
CA LYS A 42 -13.27 26.30 -3.76
C LYS A 42 -11.99 26.99 -3.31
N PHE A 43 -11.94 28.29 -3.54
CA PHE A 43 -10.94 29.19 -2.97
C PHE A 43 -11.61 30.09 -1.93
N ALA A 44 -10.85 30.52 -0.92
CA ALA A 44 -11.31 31.54 0.00
C ALA A 44 -11.68 32.82 -0.75
N PRO A 45 -12.52 33.72 -0.19
CA PRO A 45 -13.00 34.91 -0.86
C PRO A 45 -11.91 35.84 -1.43
N MET A 46 -10.70 35.80 -0.84
CA MET A 46 -9.55 36.58 -1.32
C MET A 46 -8.62 35.73 -2.22
N GLY A 47 -9.00 34.51 -2.59
CA GLY A 47 -8.25 33.62 -3.45
C GLY A 47 -7.27 32.68 -2.72
N ASP A 48 -6.94 32.92 -1.47
CA ASP A 48 -6.06 32.11 -0.63
C ASP A 48 -6.66 31.99 0.77
N PRO A 49 -6.73 30.80 1.37
CA PRO A 49 -6.27 29.49 0.89
C PRO A 49 -7.23 28.80 -0.10
N MET A 50 -6.76 27.72 -0.73
CA MET A 50 -7.59 26.79 -1.51
C MET A 50 -8.11 25.64 -0.65
N GLU A 51 -9.31 25.17 -0.93
CA GLU A 51 -9.94 24.03 -0.29
C GLU A 51 -10.02 22.87 -1.28
N LEU A 52 -9.53 21.72 -0.84
CA LEU A 52 -9.35 20.50 -1.60
C LEU A 52 -10.12 19.34 -0.97
N GLN A 53 -10.58 18.43 -1.79
CA GLN A 53 -11.02 17.11 -1.34
C GLN A 53 -9.92 16.09 -1.64
N VAL A 54 -9.50 15.37 -0.61
CA VAL A 54 -8.50 14.29 -0.67
C VAL A 54 -9.03 13.12 0.13
N HIS A 55 -8.97 11.89 -0.39
CA HIS A 55 -9.46 10.68 0.31
C HIS A 55 -10.85 10.80 0.94
N GLY A 56 -11.72 11.65 0.39
CA GLY A 56 -13.09 11.84 0.87
C GLY A 56 -13.26 12.86 2.00
N TYR A 57 -12.22 13.52 2.47
CA TYR A 57 -12.31 14.65 3.42
C TYR A 57 -11.81 15.96 2.81
N GLU A 58 -12.18 17.07 3.43
CA GLU A 58 -11.82 18.41 2.99
C GLU A 58 -10.54 18.87 3.67
N LEU A 59 -9.63 19.42 2.89
CA LEU A 59 -8.33 19.92 3.30
C LEU A 59 -8.14 21.35 2.80
N THR A 60 -7.58 22.22 3.62
CA THR A 60 -7.27 23.59 3.25
C THR A 60 -5.76 23.78 3.13
N LEU A 61 -5.30 24.26 1.97
CA LEU A 61 -3.89 24.57 1.69
C LEU A 61 -3.70 26.01 1.25
N ARG A 62 -2.61 26.63 1.67
CA ARG A 62 -2.18 27.92 1.11
C ARG A 62 -1.65 27.74 -0.31
N LEU A 63 -1.84 28.75 -1.15
CA LEU A 63 -1.40 28.69 -2.55
C LEU A 63 0.12 28.52 -2.70
N ASP A 64 0.90 29.05 -1.76
CA ASP A 64 2.36 28.89 -1.78
C ASP A 64 2.77 27.44 -1.46
N ASP A 65 2.01 26.75 -0.60
CA ASP A 65 2.18 25.35 -0.30
C ASP A 65 1.73 24.46 -1.47
N ALA A 66 0.59 24.78 -2.07
CA ALA A 66 0.07 24.10 -3.26
C ALA A 66 1.00 24.23 -4.49
N ALA A 67 1.79 25.29 -4.57
CA ALA A 67 2.79 25.47 -5.62
C ALA A 67 3.95 24.47 -5.56
N GLN A 68 4.15 23.80 -4.40
CA GLN A 68 5.21 22.82 -4.20
C GLN A 68 4.76 21.38 -4.51
N ILE A 69 3.49 21.17 -4.85
CA ILE A 69 2.91 19.86 -5.14
C ILE A 69 2.67 19.76 -6.64
N GLU A 70 3.37 18.84 -7.29
CA GLU A 70 3.18 18.57 -8.71
C GLU A 70 2.03 17.59 -8.93
N VAL A 71 1.20 17.90 -9.92
CA VAL A 71 0.00 17.13 -10.23
C VAL A 71 -0.19 16.93 -11.73
N GLU A 72 -0.93 15.89 -12.09
CA GLU A 72 -1.39 15.59 -13.43
C GLU A 72 -2.93 15.63 -13.46
N LEU A 73 -3.50 16.39 -14.41
CA LEU A 73 -4.95 16.49 -14.57
C LEU A 73 -5.56 15.13 -14.87
N ILE A 74 -6.63 14.82 -14.16
CA ILE A 74 -7.49 13.67 -14.47
C ILE A 74 -8.63 14.19 -15.34
N ASP A 75 -8.69 13.71 -16.58
CA ASP A 75 -9.85 14.02 -17.43
C ASP A 75 -11.09 13.31 -16.87
N SER A 76 -12.07 14.08 -16.41
CA SER A 76 -13.32 13.58 -15.85
C SER A 76 -14.14 12.72 -16.83
N ARG A 77 -13.78 12.74 -18.11
CA ARG A 77 -14.39 11.90 -19.16
C ARG A 77 -13.87 10.47 -19.18
N SER A 78 -12.74 10.19 -18.52
CA SER A 78 -12.17 8.82 -18.43
C SER A 78 -12.67 8.01 -17.25
N ARG A 79 -13.52 8.55 -16.38
CA ARG A 79 -14.23 7.77 -15.35
C ARG A 79 -15.31 6.88 -15.99
N LYS A 80 -14.91 5.92 -16.78
CA LYS A 80 -15.69 4.70 -16.88
C LYS A 80 -15.54 3.99 -15.54
N HIS A 81 -16.48 4.19 -14.62
CA HIS A 81 -16.77 3.17 -13.64
C HIS A 81 -17.02 1.88 -14.44
N GLU A 82 -16.00 1.07 -14.62
CA GLU A 82 -16.22 -0.33 -14.92
C GLU A 82 -16.97 -0.84 -13.68
N GLY A 83 -18.28 -1.00 -13.83
CA GLY A 83 -19.10 -1.63 -12.80
C GLY A 83 -18.49 -2.98 -12.43
N PRO A 84 -18.80 -3.53 -11.25
CA PRO A 84 -18.19 -4.76 -10.77
C PRO A 84 -18.30 -5.82 -11.85
N LYS A 85 -17.13 -6.27 -12.38
CA LYS A 85 -17.07 -7.36 -13.35
C LYS A 85 -17.71 -8.56 -12.70
N LYS A 86 -18.64 -9.23 -13.40
CA LYS A 86 -19.30 -10.46 -12.89
C LYS A 86 -18.21 -11.46 -12.51
N ILE A 87 -18.08 -11.71 -11.22
CA ILE A 87 -17.08 -12.61 -10.66
C ILE A 87 -17.68 -14.01 -10.72
N SER A 88 -16.99 -14.93 -11.38
CA SER A 88 -17.34 -16.35 -11.32
C SER A 88 -16.83 -16.93 -10.00
N ASN A 89 -17.60 -17.80 -9.36
CA ASN A 89 -17.19 -18.60 -8.18
C ASN A 89 -16.18 -19.68 -8.59
N THR A 90 -15.03 -19.29 -9.10
CA THR A 90 -13.92 -20.19 -9.43
C THR A 90 -12.94 -20.26 -8.27
N ALA A 91 -12.24 -21.37 -8.13
CA ALA A 91 -11.14 -21.52 -7.18
C ALA A 91 -10.11 -20.40 -7.36
N HIS A 92 -9.40 -20.03 -6.28
CA HIS A 92 -8.37 -19.01 -6.32
C HIS A 92 -7.43 -19.26 -7.52
N PRO A 93 -7.22 -18.28 -8.41
CA PRO A 93 -6.36 -18.46 -9.57
C PRO A 93 -4.93 -18.73 -9.11
N GLY A 94 -4.31 -19.78 -9.64
CA GLY A 94 -2.90 -20.07 -9.43
C GLY A 94 -2.01 -19.06 -10.17
N LEU A 95 -0.71 -19.12 -9.93
CA LEU A 95 0.27 -18.36 -10.70
C LEU A 95 0.15 -18.72 -12.19
N GLY A 96 -0.21 -17.77 -13.03
CA GLY A 96 -0.22 -17.94 -14.49
C GLY A 96 -1.60 -18.03 -15.12
N GLU A 97 -2.69 -17.90 -14.38
CA GLU A 97 -4.01 -17.69 -14.99
C GLU A 97 -4.08 -16.31 -15.64
N GLU A 98 -3.76 -16.26 -16.93
CA GLU A 98 -3.95 -15.13 -17.85
C GLU A 98 -3.45 -13.75 -17.37
N GLY A 99 -2.62 -13.69 -16.34
CA GLY A 99 -2.02 -12.44 -15.83
C GLY A 99 -3.01 -11.38 -15.34
N LYS A 100 -4.26 -11.76 -15.04
CA LYS A 100 -5.33 -10.79 -14.77
C LYS A 100 -5.16 -10.03 -13.46
N TYR A 101 -4.72 -10.70 -12.40
CA TYR A 101 -4.42 -10.11 -11.09
C TYR A 101 -2.96 -10.37 -10.66
N HIS A 102 -2.28 -11.25 -11.37
CA HIS A 102 -0.91 -11.68 -11.12
C HIS A 102 0.03 -11.15 -12.20
N VAL A 103 -0.13 -9.88 -12.58
CA VAL A 103 0.69 -9.28 -13.63
C VAL A 103 2.13 -9.25 -13.18
N LYS A 104 2.95 -10.00 -13.91
CA LYS A 104 4.39 -10.06 -13.71
C LYS A 104 5.00 -8.68 -13.95
N GLY A 105 5.65 -8.11 -12.92
CA GLY A 105 6.44 -6.89 -13.04
C GLY A 105 5.71 -5.73 -13.70
N SER A 106 4.63 -5.22 -13.11
CA SER A 106 3.99 -3.99 -13.60
C SER A 106 4.88 -2.75 -13.47
N GLY A 107 6.09 -2.89 -12.93
CA GLY A 107 7.13 -1.87 -12.87
C GLY A 107 8.38 -2.29 -13.65
N ASN A 108 9.40 -1.49 -13.64
CA ASN A 108 10.65 -1.76 -14.33
C ASN A 108 11.21 -3.13 -13.93
N PRO A 109 11.46 -4.05 -14.90
CA PRO A 109 12.13 -5.30 -14.59
C PRO A 109 13.48 -5.00 -13.95
N LEU A 110 13.82 -5.74 -12.90
CA LEU A 110 15.10 -5.60 -12.24
C LEU A 110 16.22 -6.05 -13.19
N PRO A 111 17.35 -5.31 -13.23
CA PRO A 111 18.56 -5.82 -13.82
C PRO A 111 18.96 -7.15 -13.15
N ASP A 112 19.55 -8.06 -13.93
CA ASP A 112 20.04 -9.33 -13.42
C ASP A 112 21.02 -9.10 -12.26
N GLY A 113 20.76 -9.72 -11.10
CA GLY A 113 21.59 -9.65 -9.90
C GLY A 113 21.18 -8.62 -8.84
N GLU A 114 20.15 -7.82 -9.08
CA GLU A 114 19.57 -6.97 -8.02
C GLU A 114 18.68 -7.78 -7.07
N LYS A 115 18.74 -7.43 -5.77
CA LYS A 115 17.87 -8.03 -4.76
C LYS A 115 16.43 -7.57 -4.91
N LEU A 116 15.50 -8.52 -4.79
CA LEU A 116 14.08 -8.21 -4.66
C LEU A 116 13.80 -7.67 -3.25
N THR A 117 13.35 -6.42 -3.17
CA THR A 117 13.06 -5.76 -1.89
C THR A 117 11.58 -5.74 -1.61
N TYR A 118 11.19 -6.19 -0.41
CA TYR A 118 9.80 -6.23 0.05
C TYR A 118 9.61 -5.40 1.31
N ALA A 119 8.50 -4.70 1.39
CA ALA A 119 7.99 -4.13 2.63
C ALA A 119 6.82 -4.96 3.15
N LEU A 120 6.89 -5.38 4.41
CA LEU A 120 5.80 -6.03 5.11
C LEU A 120 4.98 -4.96 5.82
N VAL A 121 3.76 -4.71 5.33
CA VAL A 121 2.91 -3.61 5.77
C VAL A 121 1.58 -4.15 6.28
N GLY A 122 0.99 -3.50 7.27
CA GLY A 122 -0.33 -3.86 7.79
C GLY A 122 -0.62 -3.20 9.12
N ASN A 123 -1.84 -3.35 9.60
CA ASN A 123 -2.29 -2.78 10.86
C ASN A 123 -1.54 -3.39 12.05
N GLN A 124 -1.67 -2.74 13.20
CA GLN A 124 -1.20 -3.35 14.45
C GLN A 124 -2.00 -4.63 14.73
N ASN A 125 -1.32 -5.65 15.26
CA ASN A 125 -1.89 -6.95 15.64
C ASN A 125 -2.46 -7.81 14.49
N CYS A 126 -2.25 -7.45 13.22
CA CYS A 126 -2.67 -8.28 12.08
C CYS A 126 -1.78 -9.53 11.84
N GLY A 127 -0.74 -9.73 12.65
CA GLY A 127 0.15 -10.89 12.56
C GLY A 127 1.43 -10.67 11.75
N LYS A 128 1.86 -9.41 11.51
CA LYS A 128 3.10 -9.07 10.76
C LYS A 128 4.32 -9.81 11.25
N THR A 129 4.66 -9.65 12.53
CA THR A 129 5.86 -10.27 13.11
C THR A 129 5.81 -11.80 13.06
N THR A 130 4.64 -12.39 13.22
CA THR A 130 4.46 -13.84 13.07
C THR A 130 4.77 -14.26 11.63
N LEU A 131 4.20 -13.57 10.64
CA LEU A 131 4.46 -13.87 9.23
C LEU A 131 5.92 -13.60 8.88
N PHE A 132 6.52 -12.50 9.34
CA PHE A 132 7.93 -12.20 9.12
C PHE A 132 8.84 -13.34 9.62
N ASN A 133 8.57 -13.88 10.81
CA ASN A 133 9.31 -15.01 11.36
C ASN A 133 9.12 -16.30 10.53
N GLN A 134 7.92 -16.54 10.00
CA GLN A 134 7.68 -17.67 9.10
C GLN A 134 8.45 -17.52 7.78
N LEU A 135 8.46 -16.32 7.20
CA LEU A 135 9.14 -16.04 5.95
C LEU A 135 10.66 -16.11 6.06
N THR A 136 11.24 -15.58 7.14
CA THR A 136 12.70 -15.40 7.25
C THR A 136 13.38 -16.47 8.10
N GLY A 137 12.69 -17.06 9.06
CA GLY A 137 13.29 -18.01 10.00
C GLY A 137 14.41 -17.37 10.82
N SER A 138 15.63 -17.96 10.76
CA SER A 138 16.81 -17.45 11.46
C SER A 138 17.57 -16.35 10.69
N ASN A 139 17.18 -16.04 9.46
CA ASN A 139 17.86 -15.08 8.58
C ASN A 139 17.37 -13.64 8.83
N GLN A 140 17.53 -13.17 10.06
CA GLN A 140 17.04 -11.85 10.49
C GLN A 140 18.19 -10.99 10.99
N HIS A 141 18.10 -9.69 10.70
CA HIS A 141 18.92 -8.64 11.28
C HIS A 141 18.01 -7.65 12.01
N VAL A 142 18.39 -7.34 13.26
CA VAL A 142 17.67 -6.36 14.08
C VAL A 142 18.54 -5.12 14.22
N GLY A 143 17.98 -3.97 14.00
CA GLY A 143 18.61 -2.65 14.14
C GLY A 143 17.56 -1.60 14.40
N ASN A 144 17.89 -0.34 14.19
CA ASN A 144 16.94 0.76 14.27
C ASN A 144 16.80 1.42 12.89
N PHE A 145 15.64 2.01 12.64
CA PHE A 145 15.49 2.89 11.49
C PHE A 145 16.39 4.12 11.64
N PRO A 146 17.00 4.62 10.54
CA PRO A 146 17.88 5.78 10.61
C PRO A 146 17.22 7.00 11.25
N GLY A 147 17.89 7.58 12.26
CA GLY A 147 17.47 8.83 12.91
C GLY A 147 16.34 8.71 13.94
N VAL A 148 15.88 7.49 14.25
CA VAL A 148 14.82 7.24 15.22
C VAL A 148 15.12 6.01 16.08
N THR A 149 14.45 5.89 17.24
CA THR A 149 14.59 4.76 18.18
C THR A 149 13.57 3.65 17.89
N VAL A 150 13.15 3.50 16.65
CA VAL A 150 12.18 2.49 16.22
C VAL A 150 12.93 1.27 15.70
N ASP A 151 12.56 0.10 16.18
CA ASP A 151 13.18 -1.16 15.77
C ASP A 151 12.94 -1.45 14.29
N ARG A 152 14.00 -1.86 13.61
CA ARG A 152 13.99 -2.33 12.23
C ARG A 152 14.38 -3.79 12.19
N LYS A 153 13.57 -4.60 11.52
CA LYS A 153 13.87 -6.01 11.27
C LYS A 153 13.91 -6.25 9.77
N ASP A 154 15.07 -6.70 9.32
CA ASP A 154 15.29 -7.10 7.94
C ASP A 154 15.63 -8.58 7.87
N GLY A 155 15.28 -9.22 6.77
CA GLY A 155 15.65 -10.63 6.55
C GLY A 155 15.57 -11.01 5.09
N SER A 156 16.06 -12.21 4.77
CA SER A 156 15.84 -12.85 3.47
C SER A 156 14.77 -13.90 3.59
N ILE A 157 13.90 -14.01 2.58
CA ILE A 157 12.89 -15.07 2.53
C ILE A 157 13.61 -16.42 2.43
N LYS A 158 13.16 -17.42 3.18
CA LYS A 158 13.69 -18.79 3.13
C LYS A 158 13.77 -19.28 1.70
N GLU A 159 14.83 -19.99 1.35
CA GLU A 159 15.09 -20.52 0.00
C GLU A 159 15.26 -19.46 -1.11
N HIS A 160 15.13 -18.17 -0.78
CA HIS A 160 15.31 -17.04 -1.70
C HIS A 160 16.30 -16.02 -1.15
N PRO A 161 17.62 -16.32 -1.18
CA PRO A 161 18.66 -15.44 -0.64
C PRO A 161 18.83 -14.12 -1.41
N ASP A 162 18.30 -14.05 -2.62
CA ASP A 162 18.22 -12.86 -3.48
C ASP A 162 17.13 -11.88 -3.06
N THR A 163 16.42 -12.14 -1.97
CA THR A 163 15.36 -11.29 -1.45
C THR A 163 15.81 -10.50 -0.21
N SER A 164 15.15 -9.38 0.03
CA SER A 164 15.26 -8.61 1.28
C SER A 164 13.85 -8.15 1.68
N ILE A 165 13.40 -8.57 2.85
CA ILE A 165 12.12 -8.17 3.42
C ILE A 165 12.33 -7.36 4.69
N THR A 166 11.65 -6.24 4.82
CA THR A 166 11.66 -5.37 6.00
C THR A 166 10.30 -5.43 6.71
N ASP A 167 10.31 -5.80 7.99
CA ASP A 167 9.12 -5.73 8.86
C ASP A 167 8.92 -4.29 9.31
N LEU A 168 7.83 -3.66 8.87
CA LEU A 168 7.52 -2.29 9.21
C LEU A 168 6.62 -2.23 10.46
N PRO A 169 6.75 -1.20 11.31
CA PRO A 169 5.79 -0.92 12.36
C PRO A 169 4.35 -0.91 11.84
N GLY A 170 3.40 -1.31 12.68
CA GLY A 170 1.99 -1.32 12.31
C GLY A 170 1.47 0.07 12.05
N ILE A 171 0.76 0.24 10.93
CA ILE A 171 0.09 1.50 10.59
C ILE A 171 -1.37 1.24 10.23
N TYR A 172 -2.23 2.20 10.50
CA TYR A 172 -3.65 2.12 10.13
C TYR A 172 -3.99 2.92 8.88
N SER A 173 -3.15 3.90 8.55
CA SER A 173 -3.31 4.75 7.37
C SER A 173 -1.99 5.38 6.96
N MET A 174 -1.94 5.90 5.74
CA MET A 174 -0.80 6.71 5.26
C MET A 174 -0.81 8.14 5.84
N SER A 175 -1.79 8.47 6.70
CA SER A 175 -1.83 9.68 7.54
C SER A 175 -1.51 9.30 8.98
N PRO A 176 -0.22 9.15 9.34
CA PRO A 176 0.20 8.59 10.63
C PRO A 176 0.05 9.59 11.77
N TYR A 177 -0.22 9.06 12.97
CA TYR A 177 -0.29 9.84 14.21
C TYR A 177 0.91 9.59 15.14
N THR A 178 1.64 8.49 14.96
CA THR A 178 2.77 8.12 15.80
C THR A 178 4.08 8.15 15.04
N ASN A 179 5.20 8.27 15.77
CA ASN A 179 6.54 8.21 15.16
C ASN A 179 6.79 6.88 14.45
N GLU A 180 6.27 5.79 14.96
CA GLU A 180 6.38 4.46 14.37
C GLU A 180 5.62 4.39 13.04
N GLU A 181 4.42 4.93 12.98
CA GLU A 181 3.62 5.00 11.74
C GLU A 181 4.28 5.90 10.69
N ILE A 182 4.89 7.02 11.13
CA ILE A 182 5.67 7.91 10.26
C ILE A 182 6.82 7.16 9.60
N VAL A 183 7.55 6.33 10.37
CA VAL A 183 8.66 5.51 9.85
C VAL A 183 8.17 4.55 8.78
N SER A 184 7.07 3.85 9.02
CA SER A 184 6.49 2.90 8.05
C SER A 184 6.07 3.59 6.76
N ARG A 185 5.36 4.71 6.85
CA ARG A 185 4.96 5.51 5.69
C ARG A 185 6.18 5.99 4.89
N ASN A 186 7.15 6.62 5.58
CA ASN A 186 8.33 7.16 4.91
C ASN A 186 9.17 6.05 4.27
N PHE A 187 9.26 4.88 4.89
CA PHE A 187 9.93 3.74 4.27
C PHE A 187 9.29 3.38 2.93
N VAL A 188 7.97 3.25 2.87
CA VAL A 188 7.27 2.90 1.63
C VAL A 188 7.45 3.99 0.56
N LEU A 189 7.37 5.28 0.96
CA LEU A 189 7.48 6.42 0.03
C LEU A 189 8.90 6.64 -0.50
N ASP A 190 9.90 6.57 0.38
CA ASP A 190 11.27 6.97 0.07
C ASP A 190 12.13 5.80 -0.43
N ASN A 191 11.99 4.61 0.16
CA ASN A 191 12.78 3.42 -0.22
C ASN A 191 12.20 2.70 -1.45
N LYS A 192 10.93 2.93 -1.78
CA LYS A 192 10.24 2.35 -2.94
C LYS A 192 10.55 0.86 -3.11
N PRO A 193 10.07 0.00 -2.19
CA PRO A 193 10.29 -1.43 -2.28
C PRO A 193 9.76 -1.95 -3.62
N LYS A 194 10.35 -3.02 -4.15
CA LYS A 194 9.92 -3.60 -5.43
C LYS A 194 8.53 -4.23 -5.34
N ALA A 195 8.15 -4.70 -4.17
CA ALA A 195 6.77 -5.13 -3.90
C ALA A 195 6.41 -4.94 -2.43
N ILE A 196 5.12 -4.87 -2.17
CA ILE A 196 4.53 -4.82 -0.83
C ILE A 196 3.84 -6.16 -0.55
N ILE A 197 4.10 -6.72 0.64
CA ILE A 197 3.27 -7.76 1.21
C ILE A 197 2.38 -7.07 2.24
N ASN A 198 1.12 -6.84 1.89
CA ASN A 198 0.15 -6.20 2.78
C ASN A 198 -0.60 -7.26 3.58
N ILE A 199 -0.45 -7.26 4.90
CA ILE A 199 -1.14 -8.19 5.78
C ILE A 199 -2.45 -7.58 6.24
N VAL A 200 -3.52 -8.31 5.98
CA VAL A 200 -4.90 -7.97 6.32
C VAL A 200 -5.43 -8.98 7.30
N ASP A 201 -5.92 -8.53 8.44
CA ASP A 201 -6.63 -9.36 9.41
C ASP A 201 -8.02 -9.70 8.87
N ALA A 202 -8.26 -10.96 8.56
CA ALA A 202 -9.51 -11.45 8.00
C ALA A 202 -10.69 -11.35 8.98
N THR A 203 -10.41 -11.32 10.30
CA THR A 203 -11.45 -11.17 11.33
C THR A 203 -11.94 -9.74 11.47
N ASN A 204 -11.15 -8.76 10.97
CA ASN A 204 -11.47 -7.33 11.02
C ASN A 204 -11.13 -6.65 9.67
N ILE A 205 -11.64 -7.23 8.60
CA ILE A 205 -11.26 -6.90 7.23
C ILE A 205 -11.55 -5.43 6.87
N GLU A 206 -12.71 -4.90 7.27
CA GLU A 206 -13.15 -3.54 6.93
C GLU A 206 -12.13 -2.49 7.39
N ARG A 207 -11.66 -2.60 8.63
CA ARG A 207 -10.67 -1.68 9.19
C ARG A 207 -9.31 -1.78 8.49
N ASN A 208 -8.93 -2.99 8.08
CA ASN A 208 -7.65 -3.23 7.45
C ASN A 208 -7.63 -2.79 5.98
N LEU A 209 -8.75 -2.91 5.27
CA LEU A 209 -8.85 -2.50 3.88
C LEU A 209 -8.67 -1.00 3.66
N TYR A 210 -8.89 -0.17 4.69
CA TYR A 210 -8.62 1.28 4.57
C TYR A 210 -7.16 1.57 4.21
N LEU A 211 -6.21 0.95 4.91
CA LEU A 211 -4.79 1.04 4.57
C LEU A 211 -4.50 0.42 3.19
N THR A 212 -5.09 -0.74 2.90
CA THR A 212 -4.93 -1.44 1.63
C THR A 212 -5.28 -0.54 0.44
N MET A 213 -6.39 0.19 0.51
CA MET A 213 -6.81 1.11 -0.55
C MET A 213 -5.78 2.21 -0.79
N GLN A 214 -5.19 2.76 0.27
CA GLN A 214 -4.15 3.78 0.17
C GLN A 214 -2.83 3.23 -0.42
N LEU A 215 -2.47 2.00 -0.07
CA LEU A 215 -1.30 1.33 -0.65
C LEU A 215 -1.48 1.04 -2.14
N LEU A 216 -2.69 0.68 -2.57
CA LEU A 216 -3.02 0.47 -4.00
C LEU A 216 -2.82 1.74 -4.84
N GLU A 217 -3.07 2.91 -4.27
CA GLU A 217 -2.88 4.19 -4.95
C GLU A 217 -1.40 4.50 -5.23
N MET A 218 -0.47 3.82 -4.55
CA MET A 218 0.97 4.06 -4.71
C MET A 218 1.59 3.35 -5.92
N ASP A 219 0.86 2.45 -6.61
CA ASP A 219 1.30 1.72 -7.81
C ASP A 219 2.58 0.89 -7.59
N ILE A 220 2.80 0.46 -6.37
CA ILE A 220 3.84 -0.51 -6.05
C ILE A 220 3.21 -1.89 -6.18
N PRO A 221 3.84 -2.85 -6.88
CA PRO A 221 3.34 -4.21 -6.95
C PRO A 221 3.03 -4.75 -5.55
N MET A 222 1.82 -5.29 -5.36
CA MET A 222 1.36 -5.70 -4.03
C MET A 222 0.65 -7.05 -4.08
N VAL A 223 0.90 -7.85 -3.04
CA VAL A 223 0.12 -9.05 -2.72
C VAL A 223 -0.51 -8.87 -1.34
N ILE A 224 -1.76 -9.26 -1.20
CA ILE A 224 -2.46 -9.25 0.08
C ILE A 224 -2.35 -10.61 0.73
N ALA A 225 -1.77 -10.65 1.93
CA ALA A 225 -1.77 -11.78 2.83
C ALA A 225 -3.01 -11.69 3.74
N LEU A 226 -4.09 -12.37 3.38
CA LEU A 226 -5.34 -12.40 4.16
C LEU A 226 -5.16 -13.38 5.32
N ASN A 227 -4.73 -12.86 6.47
CA ASN A 227 -4.31 -13.64 7.63
C ASN A 227 -5.47 -13.93 8.59
N MET A 228 -5.25 -14.88 9.52
CA MET A 228 -6.23 -15.36 10.52
C MET A 228 -7.43 -16.10 9.89
N MET A 229 -7.24 -16.71 8.72
CA MET A 229 -8.29 -17.49 8.07
C MET A 229 -8.73 -18.70 8.87
N ASP A 230 -7.86 -19.23 9.73
CA ASP A 230 -8.20 -20.28 10.69
C ASP A 230 -9.20 -19.81 11.75
N GLU A 231 -9.11 -18.56 12.21
CA GLU A 231 -10.07 -17.97 13.14
C GLU A 231 -11.42 -17.72 12.47
N VAL A 232 -11.42 -17.20 11.22
CA VAL A 232 -12.64 -17.05 10.43
C VAL A 232 -13.37 -18.39 10.29
N THR A 233 -12.63 -19.44 9.94
CA THR A 233 -13.20 -20.80 9.79
C THR A 233 -13.69 -21.37 11.14
N ALA A 234 -12.93 -21.17 12.21
CA ALA A 234 -13.32 -21.62 13.56
C ALA A 234 -14.62 -20.98 14.03
N ASN A 235 -14.86 -19.72 13.64
CA ASN A 235 -16.08 -18.97 13.93
C ASN A 235 -17.20 -19.22 12.90
N SER A 236 -17.10 -20.25 12.07
CA SER A 236 -18.07 -20.59 11.02
C SER A 236 -18.29 -19.47 9.99
N GLY A 237 -17.32 -18.56 9.86
CA GLY A 237 -17.28 -17.53 8.83
C GLY A 237 -16.70 -18.06 7.51
N SER A 238 -16.98 -17.35 6.44
CA SER A 238 -16.35 -17.58 5.13
C SER A 238 -16.08 -16.25 4.44
N ILE A 239 -15.01 -16.18 3.68
CA ILE A 239 -14.63 -15.02 2.89
C ILE A 239 -14.45 -15.46 1.44
N ASP A 240 -15.10 -14.77 0.52
CA ASP A 240 -14.91 -14.99 -0.91
C ASP A 240 -13.65 -14.26 -1.37
N VAL A 241 -12.52 -14.97 -1.29
CA VAL A 241 -11.18 -14.45 -1.63
C VAL A 241 -11.13 -13.97 -3.08
N ASN A 242 -11.72 -14.74 -4.01
CA ASN A 242 -11.73 -14.41 -5.43
C ASN A 242 -12.52 -13.12 -5.71
N LYS A 243 -13.56 -12.87 -4.94
CA LYS A 243 -14.33 -11.64 -5.05
C LYS A 243 -13.52 -10.44 -4.57
N ILE A 244 -12.81 -10.57 -3.46
CA ILE A 244 -11.94 -9.50 -2.96
C ILE A 244 -10.83 -9.21 -3.98
N GLU A 245 -10.16 -10.23 -4.49
CA GLU A 245 -9.13 -10.13 -5.52
C GLU A 245 -9.67 -9.42 -6.77
N GLY A 246 -10.86 -9.84 -7.23
CA GLY A 246 -11.52 -9.21 -8.39
C GLY A 246 -11.90 -7.74 -8.17
N LEU A 247 -12.19 -7.32 -6.95
CA LEU A 247 -12.53 -5.94 -6.60
C LEU A 247 -11.28 -5.07 -6.44
N LEU A 248 -10.24 -5.60 -5.82
CA LEU A 248 -9.01 -4.86 -5.53
C LEU A 248 -8.02 -4.87 -6.70
N GLY A 249 -8.10 -5.87 -7.59
CA GLY A 249 -7.23 -5.98 -8.75
C GLY A 249 -5.80 -6.42 -8.44
N VAL A 250 -5.56 -7.02 -7.27
CA VAL A 250 -4.26 -7.54 -6.82
C VAL A 250 -4.44 -8.94 -6.23
N PRO A 251 -3.40 -9.79 -6.25
CA PRO A 251 -3.46 -11.12 -5.66
C PRO A 251 -3.82 -11.09 -4.18
N VAL A 252 -4.73 -11.97 -3.75
CA VAL A 252 -5.14 -12.13 -2.35
C VAL A 252 -4.94 -13.59 -1.93
N VAL A 253 -3.96 -13.83 -1.08
CA VAL A 253 -3.63 -15.18 -0.62
C VAL A 253 -4.15 -15.41 0.80
N PRO A 254 -5.06 -16.36 1.00
CA PRO A 254 -5.56 -16.72 2.34
C PRO A 254 -4.47 -17.47 3.10
N ILE A 255 -4.15 -16.98 4.30
CA ILE A 255 -3.12 -17.59 5.15
C ILE A 255 -3.54 -17.74 6.61
N SER A 256 -2.83 -18.60 7.32
CA SER A 256 -2.71 -18.57 8.77
C SER A 256 -1.23 -18.54 9.12
N ALA A 257 -0.70 -17.36 9.44
CA ALA A 257 0.70 -17.19 9.81
C ALA A 257 1.04 -17.98 11.09
N ALA A 258 0.11 -18.07 12.04
CA ALA A 258 0.30 -18.83 13.28
C ALA A 258 0.46 -20.35 13.02
N LYS A 259 -0.24 -20.89 12.02
CA LYS A 259 -0.19 -22.30 11.64
C LYS A 259 0.72 -22.61 10.45
N ASN A 260 1.40 -21.60 9.92
CA ASN A 260 2.23 -21.67 8.71
C ASN A 260 1.46 -22.27 7.50
N GLN A 261 0.19 -21.90 7.34
CA GLN A 261 -0.65 -22.34 6.22
C GLN A 261 -0.75 -21.24 5.17
N GLY A 262 -0.63 -21.59 3.88
CA GLY A 262 -0.70 -20.67 2.75
C GLY A 262 0.54 -19.78 2.57
N VAL A 263 1.55 -19.88 3.44
CA VAL A 263 2.75 -19.01 3.39
C VAL A 263 3.59 -19.30 2.16
N ASP A 264 3.74 -20.55 1.74
CA ASP A 264 4.49 -20.90 0.53
C ASP A 264 3.82 -20.37 -0.74
N GLU A 265 2.49 -20.36 -0.77
CA GLU A 265 1.72 -19.78 -1.86
C GLU A 265 1.90 -18.26 -1.89
N LEU A 266 1.85 -17.61 -0.72
CA LEU A 266 2.12 -16.18 -0.60
C LEU A 266 3.51 -15.81 -1.14
N VAL A 267 4.54 -16.59 -0.81
CA VAL A 267 5.91 -16.37 -1.30
C VAL A 267 5.97 -16.47 -2.82
N ARG A 268 5.33 -17.47 -3.41
CA ARG A 268 5.27 -17.63 -4.87
C ARG A 268 4.64 -16.41 -5.56
N HIS A 269 3.53 -15.91 -5.02
CA HIS A 269 2.86 -14.72 -5.54
C HIS A 269 3.72 -13.47 -5.36
N ALA A 270 4.32 -13.26 -4.18
CA ALA A 270 5.20 -12.13 -3.91
C ALA A 270 6.39 -12.06 -4.88
N ILE A 271 7.04 -13.20 -5.13
CA ILE A 271 8.16 -13.29 -6.08
C ILE A 271 7.68 -13.04 -7.52
N HIS A 272 6.51 -13.56 -7.88
CA HIS A 272 5.97 -13.42 -9.23
C HIS A 272 5.66 -11.96 -9.58
N ILE A 273 5.03 -11.20 -8.68
CA ILE A 273 4.68 -9.81 -8.94
C ILE A 273 5.89 -8.86 -8.88
N ALA A 274 6.96 -9.24 -8.18
CA ALA A 274 8.18 -8.43 -8.04
C ALA A 274 9.17 -8.61 -9.21
N LYS A 275 9.04 -9.69 -9.98
CA LYS A 275 9.85 -10.02 -11.17
C LYS A 275 9.18 -9.56 -12.46
#